data_e302fe1b1e32d49c646cf7fa2cbfb6cb
#
_entry.id   e302fe1b1e32d49c646cf7fa2cbfb6cb
#
_cell.length_a   1.000
_cell.length_b   1.000
_cell.length_c   1.000
_cell.angle_alpha   90.00
_cell.angle_beta   90.00
_cell.angle_gamma   90.00
#
_symmetry.space_group_name_H-M   'P 1'
#
loop_
_entity.id
_entity.type
_entity.pdbx_description
1 polymer ?
#
loop_
_entity_poly.entity_id
_entity_poly.type
_entity_poly.pdbx_seq_one_letter_code
_entity_poly.pdbx_strand_id
1 'polypeptide(L)'
;KEFFMNMTGVNARHMGLEFEVKARPAKWVEISAMLSLGDWKWDSDSVVGYAYDGQGQALAINNDKESPDYNKTYITEPGAPDHQYAIINMKGINVGGSAQTTANLGVTFKPFKGFRIGAEYTLYDRNYAYYSFSGSNLSLGKEMNLLEPWRIPTAGQLDMRASYHFQIGGLNATLSGNINNLLNQYYIEKAWNPTSVSEKITEVNADNVYFFFSKGLTYNIRLKVNF
;
A
#
# COMPACT_ATOMS: atom_id res chain seq x y z
N LYS A 1 -18.02 -8.78 21.10
CA LYS A 1 -18.74 -7.68 20.39
C LYS A 1 -17.75 -6.91 19.57
N GLU A 2 -18.10 -6.57 18.34
CA GLU A 2 -17.34 -5.65 17.50
C GLU A 2 -17.54 -4.23 18.01
N PHE A 3 -16.46 -3.43 17.97
CA PHE A 3 -16.51 -2.00 18.28
C PHE A 3 -15.73 -1.23 17.23
N PHE A 4 -16.07 0.02 17.04
CA PHE A 4 -15.34 0.95 16.21
C PHE A 4 -14.51 1.87 17.08
N MET A 5 -13.37 2.30 16.56
CA MET A 5 -12.55 3.28 17.25
C MET A 5 -12.40 4.51 16.38
N ASN A 6 -12.77 5.66 16.94
CA ASN A 6 -12.55 6.94 16.30
C ASN A 6 -11.22 7.52 16.80
N MET A 7 -10.25 7.63 15.89
CA MET A 7 -8.94 8.21 16.15
C MET A 7 -8.82 9.54 15.42
N THR A 8 -8.45 10.58 16.15
CA THR A 8 -8.20 11.92 15.61
C THR A 8 -6.77 12.34 15.87
N GLY A 9 -6.25 13.28 15.05
CA GLY A 9 -4.89 13.78 15.22
C GLY A 9 -3.80 12.83 14.71
N VAL A 10 -4.14 11.88 13.84
CA VAL A 10 -3.16 11.05 13.16
C VAL A 10 -2.50 11.85 12.05
N ASN A 11 -1.21 12.12 12.19
CA ASN A 11 -0.40 12.85 11.21
C ASN A 11 0.69 11.94 10.63
N ALA A 12 0.99 12.15 9.36
CA ALA A 12 2.12 11.51 8.70
C ALA A 12 2.96 12.57 7.98
N ARG A 13 4.27 12.41 8.04
CA ARG A 13 5.22 13.23 7.29
C ARG A 13 5.64 12.46 6.05
N HIS A 14 5.45 13.08 4.89
CA HIS A 14 5.88 12.56 3.59
C HIS A 14 6.90 13.53 2.99
N MET A 15 8.12 13.06 2.81
CA MET A 15 9.20 13.81 2.15
C MET A 15 9.82 12.93 1.07
N GLY A 16 10.40 13.55 0.04
CA GLY A 16 11.08 12.79 -0.99
C GLY A 16 11.71 13.64 -2.08
N LEU A 17 12.41 12.96 -2.96
CA LEU A 17 13.02 13.51 -4.17
C LEU A 17 12.58 12.68 -5.36
N GLU A 18 12.26 13.36 -6.45
CA GLU A 18 11.90 12.72 -7.71
C GLU A 18 12.78 13.25 -8.83
N PHE A 19 13.31 12.33 -9.64
CA PHE A 19 14.11 12.63 -10.82
C PHE A 19 13.48 11.93 -12.02
N GLU A 20 13.26 12.68 -13.09
CA GLU A 20 12.80 12.14 -14.35
C GLU A 20 13.70 12.65 -15.48
N VAL A 21 14.12 11.73 -16.35
CA VAL A 21 14.91 12.03 -17.54
C VAL A 21 14.26 11.35 -18.74
N LYS A 22 14.06 12.13 -19.81
CA LYS A 22 13.65 11.65 -21.13
C LYS A 22 14.64 12.10 -22.17
N ALA A 23 15.18 11.17 -22.95
CA ALA A 23 16.15 11.44 -23.98
C ALA A 23 15.75 10.80 -25.33
N ARG A 24 16.11 11.45 -26.42
CA ARG A 24 15.96 10.94 -27.78
C ARG A 24 17.30 11.01 -28.50
N PRO A 25 18.23 10.08 -28.20
CA PRO A 25 19.56 10.10 -28.80
C PRO A 25 19.53 9.89 -30.34
N ALA A 26 18.47 9.28 -30.83
CA ALA A 26 18.20 9.15 -32.26
C ALA A 26 16.69 9.22 -32.54
N LYS A 27 16.30 9.50 -33.79
CA LYS A 27 14.87 9.57 -34.18
C LYS A 27 14.09 8.27 -33.95
N TRP A 28 14.80 7.16 -33.91
CA TRP A 28 14.26 5.81 -33.73
C TRP A 28 14.40 5.24 -32.33
N VAL A 29 15.02 5.99 -31.35
CA VAL A 29 15.21 5.58 -29.94
C VAL A 29 14.71 6.66 -29.01
N GLU A 30 13.93 6.24 -28.02
CA GLU A 30 13.57 7.04 -26.86
C GLU A 30 13.98 6.29 -25.58
N ILE A 31 14.59 6.97 -24.64
CA ILE A 31 14.99 6.45 -23.33
C ILE A 31 14.29 7.30 -22.27
N SER A 32 13.71 6.64 -21.27
CA SER A 32 13.16 7.29 -20.08
C SER A 32 13.73 6.64 -18.83
N ALA A 33 14.04 7.45 -17.84
CA ALA A 33 14.44 6.98 -16.53
C ALA A 33 13.73 7.82 -15.45
N MET A 34 13.30 7.18 -14.38
CA MET A 34 12.68 7.82 -13.22
C MET A 34 13.25 7.19 -11.94
N LEU A 35 13.50 8.04 -10.94
CA LEU A 35 13.85 7.63 -9.60
C LEU A 35 13.06 8.47 -8.61
N SER A 36 12.28 7.80 -7.75
CA SER A 36 11.58 8.40 -6.63
C SER A 36 12.14 7.84 -5.33
N LEU A 37 12.56 8.73 -4.43
CA LEU A 37 13.09 8.41 -3.11
C LEU A 37 12.22 9.11 -2.07
N GLY A 38 11.39 8.37 -1.36
CA GLY A 38 10.54 8.87 -0.28
C GLY A 38 11.11 8.55 1.11
N ASP A 39 10.67 9.32 2.11
CA ASP A 39 10.78 9.01 3.54
C ASP A 39 9.43 9.34 4.18
N TRP A 40 8.61 8.33 4.39
CA TRP A 40 7.24 8.48 4.86
C TRP A 40 7.09 7.82 6.22
N LYS A 41 6.79 8.63 7.22
CA LYS A 41 6.71 8.19 8.63
C LYS A 41 5.51 8.81 9.32
N TRP A 42 4.93 8.06 10.25
CA TRP A 42 3.97 8.63 11.18
C TRP A 42 4.65 9.70 12.02
N ASP A 43 3.97 10.84 12.24
CA ASP A 43 4.51 12.01 12.93
C ASP A 43 3.75 12.35 14.23
N SER A 44 2.72 11.61 14.57
CA SER A 44 2.01 11.74 15.83
C SER A 44 2.76 10.97 16.93
N ASP A 45 3.04 11.62 18.07
CA ASP A 45 3.65 10.99 19.22
C ASP A 45 2.70 9.92 19.82
N SER A 46 1.50 10.35 20.21
CA SER A 46 0.44 9.50 20.77
C SER A 46 -0.90 9.89 20.17
N VAL A 47 -1.68 8.90 19.81
CA VAL A 47 -3.05 9.09 19.30
C VAL A 47 -4.00 8.37 20.22
N VAL A 48 -5.05 9.09 20.63
CA VAL A 48 -6.13 8.54 21.46
C VAL A 48 -7.29 8.15 20.56
N GLY A 49 -7.69 6.89 20.64
CA GLY A 49 -8.89 6.39 20.00
C GLY A 49 -9.95 6.05 21.03
N TYR A 50 -11.18 6.53 20.84
CA TYR A 50 -12.33 6.22 21.69
C TYR A 50 -13.18 5.15 21.06
N ALA A 51 -13.71 4.23 21.89
CA ALA A 51 -14.48 3.08 21.44
C ALA A 51 -15.97 3.37 21.32
N TYR A 52 -16.56 2.97 20.20
CA TYR A 52 -17.99 3.10 19.91
C TYR A 52 -18.56 1.76 19.43
N ASP A 53 -19.86 1.54 19.65
CA ASP A 53 -20.56 0.40 19.07
C ASP A 53 -20.92 0.63 17.59
N GLY A 54 -21.61 -0.37 16.98
CA GLY A 54 -22.05 -0.29 15.59
C GLY A 54 -23.11 0.77 15.31
N GLN A 55 -23.68 1.39 16.33
CA GLN A 55 -24.65 2.48 16.27
C GLN A 55 -24.02 3.85 16.58
N GLY A 56 -22.71 3.89 16.85
CA GLY A 56 -21.99 5.10 17.18
C GLY A 56 -22.17 5.55 18.66
N GLN A 57 -22.63 4.66 19.53
CA GLN A 57 -22.77 4.95 20.96
C GLN A 57 -21.45 4.67 21.70
N ALA A 58 -21.06 5.55 22.61
CA ALA A 58 -19.83 5.41 23.38
C ALA A 58 -19.87 4.17 24.29
N LEU A 59 -18.77 3.43 24.32
CA LEU A 59 -18.68 2.17 25.06
C LEU A 59 -17.86 2.33 26.35
N ALA A 60 -18.37 1.73 27.42
CA ALA A 60 -17.66 1.48 28.66
C ALA A 60 -17.58 -0.02 28.94
N ILE A 61 -16.68 -0.42 29.85
CA ILE A 61 -16.56 -1.79 30.35
C ILE A 61 -16.80 -1.78 31.86
N ASN A 62 -17.64 -2.68 32.33
CA ASN A 62 -17.84 -2.86 33.73
C ASN A 62 -16.62 -3.55 34.38
N ASN A 63 -15.86 -2.82 35.15
CA ASN A 63 -14.66 -3.28 35.86
C ASN A 63 -14.93 -3.73 37.30
N ASP A 64 -16.19 -3.70 37.75
CA ASP A 64 -16.57 -4.18 39.09
C ASP A 64 -16.56 -5.71 39.12
N LYS A 65 -15.57 -6.28 39.80
CA LYS A 65 -15.37 -7.73 39.92
C LYS A 65 -16.46 -8.46 40.68
N GLU A 66 -17.20 -7.74 41.52
CA GLU A 66 -18.32 -8.28 42.27
C GLU A 66 -19.62 -8.25 41.46
N SER A 67 -19.64 -7.56 40.35
CA SER A 67 -20.81 -7.46 39.50
C SER A 67 -20.99 -8.72 38.64
N PRO A 68 -22.24 -9.25 38.49
CA PRO A 68 -22.54 -10.32 37.54
C PRO A 68 -22.28 -9.91 36.07
N ASP A 69 -22.13 -8.61 35.83
CA ASP A 69 -21.83 -8.02 34.51
C ASP A 69 -20.35 -7.62 34.38
N TYR A 70 -19.47 -8.16 35.20
CA TYR A 70 -18.03 -7.95 35.08
C TYR A 70 -17.53 -8.22 33.68
N ASN A 71 -16.68 -7.34 33.13
CA ASN A 71 -16.18 -7.37 31.75
C ASN A 71 -17.23 -7.25 30.62
N LYS A 72 -18.49 -6.96 30.95
CA LYS A 72 -19.49 -6.65 29.91
C LYS A 72 -19.41 -5.18 29.52
N THR A 73 -19.62 -4.93 28.23
CA THR A 73 -19.71 -3.56 27.71
C THR A 73 -21.11 -2.98 27.94
N TYR A 74 -21.16 -1.70 28.24
CA TYR A 74 -22.40 -0.91 28.35
C TYR A 74 -22.24 0.44 27.66
N ILE A 75 -23.34 1.13 27.43
CA ILE A 75 -23.36 2.46 26.81
C ILE A 75 -23.08 3.52 27.86
N THR A 76 -22.19 4.45 27.51
CA THR A 76 -21.86 5.64 28.31
C THR A 76 -21.95 6.90 27.46
N GLU A 77 -21.73 8.06 28.07
CA GLU A 77 -21.67 9.33 27.33
C GLU A 77 -20.28 9.53 26.69
N PRO A 78 -20.20 10.12 25.48
CA PRO A 78 -18.94 10.46 24.86
C PRO A 78 -18.10 11.38 25.76
N GLY A 79 -16.85 10.94 26.07
CA GLY A 79 -15.94 11.68 26.94
C GLY A 79 -16.18 11.50 28.44
N ALA A 80 -17.11 10.63 28.84
CA ALA A 80 -17.28 10.26 30.25
C ALA A 80 -16.01 9.60 30.80
N PRO A 81 -15.76 9.63 32.14
CA PRO A 81 -14.56 9.04 32.75
C PRO A 81 -14.38 7.54 32.49
N ASP A 82 -15.48 6.84 32.24
CA ASP A 82 -15.53 5.40 31.95
C ASP A 82 -15.54 5.07 30.43
N HIS A 83 -15.63 6.10 29.55
CA HIS A 83 -15.55 5.90 28.11
C HIS A 83 -14.24 5.24 27.73
N GLN A 84 -14.32 4.06 27.14
CA GLN A 84 -13.15 3.27 26.82
C GLN A 84 -12.33 3.91 25.70
N TYR A 85 -11.02 3.85 25.84
CA TYR A 85 -10.08 4.40 24.88
C TYR A 85 -8.85 3.49 24.75
N ALA A 86 -8.05 3.71 23.71
CA ALA A 86 -6.69 3.20 23.61
C ALA A 86 -5.76 4.34 23.20
N ILE A 87 -4.52 4.28 23.65
CA ILE A 87 -3.46 5.19 23.26
C ILE A 87 -2.48 4.44 22.36
N ILE A 88 -2.17 5.02 21.20
CA ILE A 88 -1.27 4.42 20.23
C ILE A 88 -0.11 5.37 19.98
N ASN A 89 1.10 4.93 20.29
CA ASN A 89 2.35 5.62 20.02
C ASN A 89 2.88 5.17 18.66
N MET A 90 3.09 6.09 17.71
CA MET A 90 3.42 5.74 16.33
C MET A 90 4.52 6.58 15.71
N LYS A 91 5.06 7.58 16.41
CA LYS A 91 6.07 8.50 15.85
C LYS A 91 7.30 7.80 15.32
N GLY A 92 7.70 8.17 14.11
CA GLY A 92 8.89 7.66 13.45
C GLY A 92 8.73 6.30 12.76
N ILE A 93 7.60 5.62 12.97
CA ILE A 93 7.28 4.34 12.33
C ILE A 93 6.98 4.56 10.84
N ASN A 94 7.50 3.69 9.98
CA ASN A 94 7.28 3.80 8.54
C ASN A 94 5.80 3.66 8.16
N VAL A 95 5.35 4.50 7.22
CA VAL A 95 4.02 4.36 6.61
C VAL A 95 4.08 3.26 5.57
N GLY A 96 3.19 2.28 5.70
CA GLY A 96 3.10 1.15 4.77
C GLY A 96 2.18 1.41 3.58
N GLY A 97 2.21 0.46 2.64
CA GLY A 97 1.26 0.39 1.54
C GLY A 97 1.73 0.91 0.19
N SER A 98 2.89 1.55 0.13
CA SER A 98 3.54 1.97 -1.11
C SER A 98 5.05 1.92 -0.95
N ALA A 99 5.74 1.61 -2.05
CA ALA A 99 7.20 1.61 -2.08
C ALA A 99 7.73 3.05 -1.94
N GLN A 100 8.55 3.29 -0.92
CA GLN A 100 9.19 4.58 -0.70
C GLN A 100 10.39 4.81 -1.63
N THR A 101 10.85 3.76 -2.32
CA THR A 101 11.80 3.86 -3.42
C THR A 101 11.22 3.18 -4.64
N THR A 102 11.11 3.93 -5.73
CA THR A 102 10.71 3.39 -7.04
C THR A 102 11.70 3.88 -8.09
N ALA A 103 12.24 2.97 -8.89
CA ALA A 103 13.07 3.31 -10.05
C ALA A 103 12.47 2.68 -11.30
N ASN A 104 12.53 3.42 -12.40
CA ASN A 104 12.02 2.95 -13.70
C ASN A 104 13.02 3.28 -14.80
N LEU A 105 13.26 2.33 -15.69
CA LEU A 105 14.07 2.50 -16.89
C LEU A 105 13.29 1.97 -18.10
N GLY A 106 12.99 2.84 -19.04
CA GLY A 106 12.27 2.52 -20.26
C GLY A 106 13.08 2.80 -21.52
N VAL A 107 12.97 1.92 -22.51
CA VAL A 107 13.53 2.10 -23.85
C VAL A 107 12.45 1.81 -24.87
N THR A 108 12.29 2.72 -25.82
CA THR A 108 11.35 2.56 -26.96
C THR A 108 12.07 2.71 -28.27
N PHE A 109 11.89 1.73 -29.16
CA PHE A 109 12.41 1.73 -30.52
C PHE A 109 11.30 1.99 -31.54
N LYS A 110 11.61 2.77 -32.56
CA LYS A 110 10.75 3.11 -33.73
C LYS A 110 11.51 2.76 -35.01
N PRO A 111 11.69 1.47 -35.33
CA PRO A 111 12.57 1.04 -36.41
C PRO A 111 12.07 1.48 -37.80
N PHE A 112 10.74 1.63 -37.99
CA PHE A 112 10.12 2.10 -39.22
C PHE A 112 8.81 2.84 -38.96
N LYS A 113 8.28 3.49 -39.99
CA LYS A 113 7.07 4.32 -39.87
C LYS A 113 5.88 3.49 -39.38
N GLY A 114 5.22 4.00 -38.33
CA GLY A 114 4.03 3.39 -37.74
C GLY A 114 4.31 2.33 -36.66
N PHE A 115 5.51 1.75 -36.62
CA PHE A 115 5.84 0.72 -35.63
C PHE A 115 6.61 1.27 -34.42
N ARG A 116 6.23 0.83 -33.24
CA ARG A 116 6.90 1.12 -31.94
C ARG A 116 6.95 -0.15 -31.12
N ILE A 117 8.08 -0.39 -30.48
CA ILE A 117 8.25 -1.44 -29.48
C ILE A 117 9.04 -0.88 -28.33
N GLY A 118 8.61 -1.14 -27.10
CA GLY A 118 9.29 -0.65 -25.89
C GLY A 118 9.31 -1.70 -24.80
N ALA A 119 10.35 -1.63 -23.99
CA ALA A 119 10.48 -2.37 -22.76
C ALA A 119 10.71 -1.40 -21.60
N GLU A 120 10.19 -1.73 -20.43
CA GLU A 120 10.23 -0.91 -19.24
C GLU A 120 10.46 -1.80 -18.02
N TYR A 121 11.51 -1.51 -17.26
CA TYR A 121 11.80 -2.21 -16.02
C TYR A 121 11.51 -1.28 -14.84
N THR A 122 10.67 -1.72 -13.92
CA THR A 122 10.34 -1.00 -12.69
C THR A 122 10.85 -1.76 -11.48
N LEU A 123 11.57 -1.08 -10.60
CA LEU A 123 12.06 -1.57 -9.33
C LEU A 123 11.26 -0.93 -8.19
N TYR A 124 10.88 -1.74 -7.20
CA TYR A 124 10.22 -1.33 -5.97
C TYR A 124 11.07 -1.74 -4.78
N ASP A 125 11.38 -0.78 -3.91
CA ASP A 125 12.12 -1.03 -2.68
C ASP A 125 11.56 -0.19 -1.53
N ARG A 126 11.92 -0.52 -0.29
CA ARG A 126 11.39 0.10 0.92
C ARG A 126 9.86 0.19 0.91
N ASN A 127 9.22 -0.89 0.46
CA ASN A 127 7.79 -1.09 0.58
C ASN A 127 7.52 -1.75 1.93
N TYR A 128 6.58 -1.20 2.70
CA TYR A 128 6.25 -1.68 4.03
C TYR A 128 4.82 -2.20 4.07
N ALA A 129 4.59 -3.21 4.90
CA ALA A 129 3.27 -3.78 5.12
C ALA A 129 2.29 -2.73 5.66
N TYR A 130 1.02 -2.86 5.31
CA TYR A 130 -0.03 -2.03 5.87
C TYR A 130 -0.25 -2.31 7.35
N TYR A 131 -0.54 -1.29 8.12
CA TYR A 131 -1.16 -1.47 9.42
C TYR A 131 -2.64 -1.77 9.26
N SER A 132 -3.10 -2.82 9.96
CA SER A 132 -4.50 -3.10 10.14
C SER A 132 -4.84 -2.86 11.61
N PHE A 133 -5.57 -1.81 11.89
CA PHE A 133 -6.16 -1.56 13.21
C PHE A 133 -7.52 -2.27 13.28
N SER A 134 -7.54 -3.59 13.40
CA SER A 134 -8.79 -4.29 13.67
C SER A 134 -8.97 -4.49 15.18
N GLY A 135 -10.22 -4.55 15.64
CA GLY A 135 -10.57 -4.51 17.05
C GLY A 135 -9.96 -5.59 17.95
N SER A 136 -9.43 -6.68 17.39
CA SER A 136 -8.70 -7.70 18.14
C SER A 136 -7.29 -7.26 18.56
N ASN A 137 -6.79 -6.14 18.04
CA ASN A 137 -5.42 -5.65 18.24
C ASN A 137 -5.34 -4.48 19.21
N LEU A 138 -6.48 -3.88 19.53
CA LEU A 138 -6.57 -2.73 20.40
C LEU A 138 -7.02 -3.20 21.77
N SER A 139 -6.13 -3.15 22.74
CA SER A 139 -6.47 -3.36 24.14
C SER A 139 -7.05 -2.08 24.69
N LEU A 140 -8.36 -2.06 24.92
CA LEU A 140 -9.03 -0.93 25.56
C LEU A 140 -8.45 -0.67 26.95
N GLY A 141 -8.32 0.61 27.31
CA GLY A 141 -7.74 1.06 28.57
C GLY A 141 -6.22 0.93 28.66
N LYS A 142 -5.52 0.61 27.56
CA LYS A 142 -4.07 0.44 27.53
C LYS A 142 -3.40 1.38 26.53
N GLU A 143 -2.14 1.65 26.81
CA GLU A 143 -1.20 2.28 25.90
C GLU A 143 -0.44 1.20 25.12
N MET A 144 -0.27 1.40 23.82
CA MET A 144 0.47 0.50 22.97
C MET A 144 1.43 1.25 22.06
N ASN A 145 2.58 0.66 21.81
CA ASN A 145 3.53 1.14 20.81
C ASN A 145 3.27 0.42 19.48
N LEU A 146 3.17 1.18 18.40
CA LEU A 146 3.12 0.62 17.07
C LEU A 146 4.45 -0.04 16.75
N LEU A 147 4.43 -1.28 16.27
CA LEU A 147 5.64 -1.96 15.81
C LEU A 147 6.01 -1.48 14.41
N GLU A 148 7.32 -1.50 14.09
CA GLU A 148 7.78 -1.23 12.74
C GLU A 148 7.13 -2.21 11.75
N PRO A 149 6.54 -1.74 10.64
CA PRO A 149 5.92 -2.63 9.67
C PRO A 149 6.97 -3.47 8.95
N TRP A 150 6.61 -4.70 8.60
CA TRP A 150 7.50 -5.55 7.84
C TRP A 150 7.88 -4.90 6.50
N ARG A 151 9.18 -4.83 6.25
CA ARG A 151 9.70 -4.39 4.96
C ARG A 151 9.56 -5.53 3.96
N ILE A 152 8.73 -5.33 2.95
CA ILE A 152 8.55 -6.26 1.83
C ILE A 152 9.86 -6.36 1.05
N PRO A 153 10.29 -7.56 0.65
CA PRO A 153 11.48 -7.74 -0.18
C PRO A 153 11.45 -6.90 -1.45
N THR A 154 12.63 -6.38 -1.84
CA THR A 154 12.79 -5.63 -3.09
C THR A 154 12.31 -6.46 -4.28
N ALA A 155 11.56 -5.85 -5.16
CA ALA A 155 10.97 -6.50 -6.33
C ALA A 155 11.17 -5.67 -7.59
N GLY A 156 11.17 -6.34 -8.74
CA GLY A 156 11.22 -5.68 -10.03
C GLY A 156 10.37 -6.38 -11.07
N GLN A 157 9.86 -5.62 -12.03
CA GLN A 157 9.00 -6.09 -13.10
C GLN A 157 9.47 -5.55 -14.44
N LEU A 158 9.56 -6.42 -15.46
CA LEU A 158 9.83 -6.06 -16.83
C LEU A 158 8.54 -6.15 -17.63
N ASP A 159 8.13 -5.03 -18.22
CA ASP A 159 6.98 -4.93 -19.11
C ASP A 159 7.41 -4.66 -20.54
N MET A 160 6.66 -5.18 -21.52
CA MET A 160 6.84 -4.88 -22.92
C MET A 160 5.55 -4.37 -23.55
N ARG A 161 5.71 -3.44 -24.52
CA ARG A 161 4.60 -2.93 -25.31
C ARG A 161 5.01 -2.79 -26.77
N ALA A 162 4.09 -3.11 -27.69
CA ALA A 162 4.27 -2.87 -29.09
C ALA A 162 3.03 -2.26 -29.72
N SER A 163 3.18 -1.42 -30.72
CA SER A 163 2.06 -0.88 -31.49
C SER A 163 2.45 -0.67 -32.95
N TYR A 164 1.49 -0.91 -33.85
CA TYR A 164 1.62 -0.68 -35.25
C TYR A 164 0.43 0.08 -35.83
N HIS A 165 0.71 1.23 -36.42
CA HIS A 165 -0.28 2.07 -37.09
C HIS A 165 -0.20 1.81 -38.60
N PHE A 166 -1.32 1.47 -39.20
CA PHE A 166 -1.41 1.13 -40.64
C PHE A 166 -2.79 1.54 -41.21
N GLN A 167 -2.97 1.36 -42.50
CA GLN A 167 -4.26 1.63 -43.15
C GLN A 167 -4.84 0.34 -43.74
N ILE A 168 -6.17 0.18 -43.59
CA ILE A 168 -6.95 -0.90 -44.17
C ILE A 168 -8.08 -0.25 -44.99
N GLY A 169 -8.10 -0.41 -46.33
CA GLY A 169 -9.17 0.12 -47.13
C GLY A 169 -9.43 1.62 -46.98
N GLY A 170 -8.38 2.42 -46.71
CA GLY A 170 -8.49 3.86 -46.47
C GLY A 170 -8.79 4.25 -45.00
N LEU A 171 -9.10 3.30 -44.12
CA LEU A 171 -9.30 3.52 -42.70
C LEU A 171 -7.99 3.43 -41.91
N ASN A 172 -7.84 4.30 -40.91
CA ASN A 172 -6.67 4.25 -40.02
C ASN A 172 -6.88 3.17 -38.95
N ALA A 173 -5.95 2.22 -38.88
CA ALA A 173 -5.95 1.15 -37.90
C ALA A 173 -4.72 1.18 -37.00
N THR A 174 -4.89 0.71 -35.77
CA THR A 174 -3.79 0.53 -34.81
C THR A 174 -3.93 -0.84 -34.18
N LEU A 175 -2.93 -1.70 -34.35
CA LEU A 175 -2.76 -2.92 -33.60
C LEU A 175 -1.79 -2.63 -32.45
N SER A 176 -2.16 -2.95 -31.21
CA SER A 176 -1.30 -2.79 -30.03
C SER A 176 -1.36 -4.01 -29.14
N GLY A 177 -0.26 -4.29 -28.45
CA GLY A 177 -0.15 -5.36 -27.47
C GLY A 177 0.75 -4.95 -26.31
N ASN A 178 0.41 -5.43 -25.13
CA ASN A 178 1.22 -5.30 -23.91
C ASN A 178 1.42 -6.66 -23.29
N ILE A 179 2.62 -6.88 -22.77
CA ILE A 179 2.97 -8.01 -21.90
C ILE A 179 3.45 -7.40 -20.60
N ASN A 180 2.78 -7.70 -19.51
CA ASN A 180 3.19 -7.28 -18.17
C ASN A 180 3.89 -8.45 -17.50
N ASN A 181 4.92 -8.15 -16.73
CA ASN A 181 5.75 -9.14 -16.03
C ASN A 181 6.32 -10.20 -16.99
N LEU A 182 7.02 -9.74 -18.01
CA LEU A 182 7.60 -10.60 -19.06
C LEU A 182 8.49 -11.73 -18.50
N LEU A 183 9.17 -11.48 -17.37
CA LEU A 183 10.03 -12.46 -16.70
C LEU A 183 9.23 -13.46 -15.85
N ASN A 184 7.91 -13.32 -15.78
CA ASN A 184 7.00 -14.14 -14.97
C ASN A 184 7.46 -14.33 -13.52
N GLN A 185 7.98 -13.27 -12.91
CA GLN A 185 8.44 -13.30 -11.51
C GLN A 185 7.27 -13.12 -10.55
N TYR A 186 7.20 -13.95 -9.52
CA TYR A 186 6.27 -13.78 -8.42
C TYR A 186 6.98 -13.03 -7.29
N TYR A 187 6.44 -11.88 -6.92
CA TYR A 187 6.93 -11.08 -5.80
C TYR A 187 5.75 -10.68 -4.90
N ILE A 188 6.04 -10.32 -3.68
CA ILE A 188 5.01 -9.86 -2.74
C ILE A 188 4.61 -8.43 -3.12
N GLU A 189 3.39 -8.28 -3.62
CA GLU A 189 2.83 -6.99 -4.04
C GLU A 189 2.34 -6.18 -2.85
N LYS A 190 1.67 -6.86 -1.90
CA LYS A 190 1.07 -6.25 -0.70
C LYS A 190 1.24 -7.15 0.49
N ALA A 191 1.42 -6.55 1.65
CA ALA A 191 1.44 -7.25 2.92
C ALA A 191 0.68 -6.44 3.99
N TRP A 192 0.17 -7.13 4.99
CA TRP A 192 -0.47 -6.54 6.18
C TRP A 192 0.19 -7.08 7.42
N ASN A 193 0.48 -6.19 8.34
CA ASN A 193 0.91 -6.59 9.67
C ASN A 193 -0.15 -7.50 10.32
N PRO A 194 0.26 -8.38 11.22
CA PRO A 194 -0.67 -9.27 11.89
C PRO A 194 -1.73 -8.47 12.63
N THR A 195 -2.97 -8.95 12.57
CA THR A 195 -4.13 -8.31 13.20
C THR A 195 -4.15 -8.49 14.72
N SER A 196 -3.34 -9.39 15.27
CA SER A 196 -3.17 -9.57 16.70
C SER A 196 -1.75 -9.21 17.10
N VAL A 197 -1.53 -7.97 17.49
CA VAL A 197 -0.39 -7.63 18.33
C VAL A 197 -0.74 -8.17 19.71
N SER A 198 -0.63 -9.48 19.90
CA SER A 198 -0.68 -10.04 21.24
C SER A 198 0.56 -9.54 21.98
N GLU A 199 0.52 -9.46 23.29
CA GLU A 199 1.68 -9.17 24.16
C GLU A 199 2.91 -10.07 23.85
N LYS A 200 2.74 -11.08 22.99
CA LYS A 200 3.74 -12.03 22.56
C LYS A 200 4.45 -11.64 21.24
N ILE A 201 3.88 -10.74 20.42
CA ILE A 201 4.51 -10.30 19.16
C ILE A 201 5.29 -9.04 19.45
N THR A 202 6.60 -9.16 19.52
CA THR A 202 7.54 -8.04 19.75
C THR A 202 8.18 -7.55 18.46
N GLU A 203 8.03 -8.29 17.35
CA GLU A 203 8.60 -7.99 16.04
C GLU A 203 7.65 -8.45 14.93
N VAL A 204 7.55 -7.67 13.85
CA VAL A 204 6.80 -8.03 12.64
C VAL A 204 7.77 -8.53 11.58
N ASN A 205 7.56 -9.75 11.11
CA ASN A 205 8.43 -10.43 10.15
C ASN A 205 7.61 -11.30 9.17
N ALA A 206 8.28 -11.99 8.26
CA ALA A 206 7.65 -12.81 7.23
C ALA A 206 6.76 -13.93 7.77
N ASP A 207 7.01 -14.42 8.98
CA ASP A 207 6.28 -15.56 9.58
C ASP A 207 4.94 -15.15 10.18
N ASN A 208 4.74 -13.85 10.44
CA ASN A 208 3.55 -13.36 11.11
C ASN A 208 2.76 -12.30 10.34
N VAL A 209 3.12 -12.00 9.09
CA VAL A 209 2.39 -11.09 8.20
C VAL A 209 1.48 -11.86 7.23
N TYR A 210 0.42 -11.20 6.79
CA TYR A 210 -0.39 -11.66 5.65
C TYR A 210 0.08 -10.95 4.38
N PHE A 211 0.26 -11.69 3.29
CA PHE A 211 0.71 -11.09 2.04
C PHE A 211 0.04 -11.71 0.81
N PHE A 212 0.06 -10.96 -0.28
CA PHE A 212 -0.40 -11.38 -1.58
C PHE A 212 0.73 -11.24 -2.60
N PHE A 213 0.85 -12.26 -3.43
CA PHE A 213 1.76 -12.22 -4.56
C PHE A 213 1.19 -11.40 -5.72
N SER A 214 2.10 -10.82 -6.50
CA SER A 214 1.79 -10.21 -7.79
C SER A 214 1.18 -11.25 -8.74
N LYS A 215 0.47 -10.75 -9.73
CA LYS A 215 0.09 -11.58 -10.88
C LYS A 215 1.34 -11.96 -11.66
N GLY A 216 1.44 -13.21 -12.10
CA GLY A 216 2.44 -13.64 -13.05
C GLY A 216 2.32 -12.90 -14.39
N LEU A 217 2.93 -13.44 -15.43
CA LEU A 217 2.86 -12.88 -16.79
C LEU A 217 1.39 -12.73 -17.24
N THR A 218 1.06 -11.53 -17.69
CA THR A 218 -0.25 -11.21 -18.30
C THR A 218 -0.03 -10.49 -19.61
N TYR A 219 -0.96 -10.62 -20.55
CA TYR A 219 -0.90 -9.91 -21.81
C TYR A 219 -2.28 -9.45 -22.28
N ASN A 220 -2.29 -8.45 -23.15
CA ASN A 220 -3.46 -8.04 -23.90
C ASN A 220 -3.10 -7.65 -25.34
N ILE A 221 -4.07 -7.80 -26.24
CA ILE A 221 -3.96 -7.36 -27.63
C ILE A 221 -5.21 -6.54 -27.95
N ARG A 222 -5.03 -5.42 -28.65
CA ARG A 222 -6.09 -4.50 -29.04
C ARG A 222 -5.95 -4.08 -30.51
N LEU A 223 -7.04 -4.19 -31.26
CA LEU A 223 -7.18 -3.57 -32.57
C LEU A 223 -8.16 -2.38 -32.46
N LYS A 224 -7.73 -1.21 -32.92
CA LYS A 224 -8.55 0.00 -33.04
C LYS A 224 -8.63 0.38 -34.49
N VAL A 225 -9.84 0.59 -35.02
CA VAL A 225 -10.11 1.11 -36.35
C VAL A 225 -10.89 2.41 -36.21
N ASN A 226 -10.47 3.46 -36.90
CA ASN A 226 -11.16 4.76 -36.90
C ASN A 226 -11.85 4.90 -38.30
N PHE A 227 -13.15 5.15 -38.23
CA PHE A 227 -14.03 5.35 -39.40
C PHE A 227 -14.08 6.81 -39.75
#